data_6b09501b18abe228916008c1e1ed1673
#
_entry.id   6b09501b18abe228916008c1e1ed1673
#
_cell.length_a   1.000
_cell.length_b   1.000
_cell.length_c   1.000
_cell.angle_alpha   90.00
_cell.angle_beta   90.00
_cell.angle_gamma   90.00
#
_symmetry.space_group_name_H-M   'P 1'
#
loop_
_entity.id
_entity.type
_entity.pdbx_description
1 polymer ?
#
loop_
_entity_poly.entity_id
_entity_poly.type
_entity_poly.pdbx_seq_one_letter_code
_entity_poly.pdbx_strand_id
1 'polypeptide(L)'
;MENFSINITRSGRLQQIIDRLKQQQDMNVKVGILDDPDTAKYASCVEFGWTQRVTPKQHYAFAQWWGINLPINAVLHNPPRPFLRSTLWHYSHTWAVQGVNVLIRSNFNMETALAFIGQIAGQDVQCTIAGGGVQAAGQSFDLRSEFTMHVYSLRGGDGTGNVNTTRPMVLTGKMLHSITYRVDRN
;
A
#
# COMPACT_ATOMS: atom_id res chain seq x y z
N MET A 1 10.12 19.52 60.77
CA MET A 1 9.85 19.34 59.32
C MET A 1 10.07 17.85 59.01
N GLU A 2 8.98 17.10 58.89
CA GLU A 2 9.07 15.67 58.54
C GLU A 2 9.29 15.58 57.05
N ASN A 3 10.41 14.95 56.66
CA ASN A 3 10.71 14.66 55.26
C ASN A 3 9.83 13.49 54.76
N PHE A 4 8.82 13.81 53.98
CA PHE A 4 7.97 12.83 53.36
C PHE A 4 8.73 12.24 52.13
N SER A 5 9.32 11.06 52.26
CA SER A 5 9.93 10.33 51.17
C SER A 5 8.94 9.33 50.59
N ILE A 6 8.46 9.56 49.37
CA ILE A 6 7.61 8.61 48.64
C ILE A 6 8.52 7.55 48.02
N ASN A 7 8.57 6.36 48.62
CA ASN A 7 9.19 5.19 48.00
C ASN A 7 8.21 4.60 46.97
N ILE A 8 8.38 4.92 45.68
CA ILE A 8 7.67 4.25 44.60
C ILE A 8 8.31 2.88 44.41
N THR A 9 7.79 1.87 45.06
CA THR A 9 8.13 0.48 44.78
C THR A 9 7.53 0.12 43.42
N ARG A 10 8.34 0.08 42.36
CA ARG A 10 7.91 -0.46 41.08
C ARG A 10 7.43 -1.87 41.33
N SER A 11 6.14 -2.18 41.08
CA SER A 11 5.64 -3.53 41.21
C SER A 11 6.45 -4.42 40.25
N GLY A 12 6.84 -5.63 40.68
CA GLY A 12 7.62 -6.56 39.87
C GLY A 12 6.98 -6.83 38.50
N ARG A 13 5.65 -6.72 38.39
CA ARG A 13 4.89 -6.82 37.16
C ARG A 13 5.18 -5.68 36.17
N LEU A 14 5.30 -4.44 36.64
CA LEU A 14 5.62 -3.31 35.78
C LEU A 14 7.05 -3.45 35.20
N GLN A 15 8.00 -3.88 36.02
CA GLN A 15 9.36 -4.12 35.57
C GLN A 15 9.42 -5.22 34.51
N GLN A 16 8.69 -6.32 34.70
CA GLN A 16 8.58 -7.40 33.72
C GLN A 16 8.02 -6.94 32.37
N ILE A 17 7.00 -6.05 32.38
CA ILE A 17 6.44 -5.46 31.16
C ILE A 17 7.49 -4.60 30.46
N ILE A 18 8.18 -3.72 31.19
CA ILE A 18 9.22 -2.86 30.64
C ILE A 18 10.34 -3.70 30.01
N ASP A 19 10.81 -4.72 30.69
CA ASP A 19 11.89 -5.58 30.20
C ASP A 19 11.46 -6.36 28.94
N ARG A 20 10.21 -6.86 28.90
CA ARG A 20 9.63 -7.49 27.71
C ARG A 20 9.56 -6.53 26.53
N LEU A 21 9.07 -5.30 26.71
CA LEU A 21 9.01 -4.32 25.64
C LEU A 21 10.40 -3.91 25.13
N LYS A 22 11.37 -3.79 26.03
CA LYS A 22 12.76 -3.52 25.65
C LYS A 22 13.39 -4.63 24.79
N GLN A 23 13.07 -5.89 25.09
CA GLN A 23 13.54 -7.04 24.28
C GLN A 23 12.93 -7.10 22.88
N GLN A 24 11.83 -6.41 22.65
CA GLN A 24 11.06 -6.41 21.41
C GLN A 24 11.10 -5.04 20.67
N GLN A 25 11.94 -4.10 21.13
CA GLN A 25 11.98 -2.73 20.57
C GLN A 25 12.45 -2.67 19.10
N ASP A 26 13.21 -3.68 18.64
CA ASP A 26 13.78 -3.72 17.29
C ASP A 26 12.83 -4.38 16.26
N MET A 27 11.59 -4.67 16.67
CA MET A 27 10.59 -5.25 15.77
C MET A 27 9.90 -4.17 14.95
N ASN A 28 9.67 -4.47 13.68
CA ASN A 28 8.91 -3.61 12.77
C ASN A 28 7.96 -4.42 11.89
N VAL A 29 6.97 -3.76 11.31
CA VAL A 29 6.07 -4.35 10.31
C VAL A 29 6.20 -3.62 8.99
N LYS A 30 6.36 -4.38 7.90
CA LYS A 30 6.37 -3.88 6.53
C LYS A 30 5.08 -4.31 5.86
N VAL A 31 4.43 -3.37 5.16
CA VAL A 31 3.19 -3.63 4.41
C VAL A 31 3.39 -3.14 2.98
N GLY A 32 3.03 -3.96 2.01
CA GLY A 32 3.18 -3.62 0.59
C GLY A 32 3.34 -4.86 -0.27
N ILE A 33 3.97 -4.70 -1.43
CA ILE A 33 4.29 -5.80 -2.34
C ILE A 33 5.73 -6.24 -2.03
N LEU A 34 5.86 -7.31 -1.25
CA LEU A 34 7.15 -7.74 -0.68
C LEU A 34 7.82 -8.85 -1.47
N ASP A 35 7.03 -9.73 -2.10
CA ASP A 35 7.52 -11.00 -2.65
C ASP A 35 7.44 -11.08 -4.20
N ASP A 36 6.94 -10.04 -4.88
CA ASP A 36 6.84 -9.95 -6.35
C ASP A 36 7.53 -8.67 -6.85
N PRO A 37 8.82 -8.72 -7.21
CA PRO A 37 9.59 -7.55 -7.65
C PRO A 37 9.02 -6.88 -8.92
N ASP A 38 8.47 -7.66 -9.86
CA ASP A 38 7.90 -7.11 -11.09
C ASP A 38 6.62 -6.33 -10.80
N THR A 39 5.75 -6.88 -9.94
CA THR A 39 4.55 -6.16 -9.51
C THR A 39 4.90 -4.96 -8.64
N ALA A 40 5.92 -5.04 -7.78
CA ALA A 40 6.41 -3.92 -6.99
C ALA A 40 6.92 -2.76 -7.87
N LYS A 41 7.66 -3.07 -8.94
CA LYS A 41 8.13 -2.09 -9.92
C LYS A 41 6.95 -1.42 -10.65
N TYR A 42 5.97 -2.18 -11.08
CA TYR A 42 4.76 -1.64 -11.68
C TYR A 42 3.98 -0.77 -10.67
N ALA A 43 3.80 -1.24 -9.46
CA ALA A 43 3.10 -0.52 -8.40
C ALA A 43 3.77 0.81 -8.05
N SER A 44 5.12 0.86 -8.07
CA SER A 44 5.84 2.13 -7.88
C SER A 44 5.54 3.14 -8.99
N CYS A 45 5.44 2.69 -10.25
CA CYS A 45 5.03 3.55 -11.36
C CYS A 45 3.59 4.07 -11.19
N VAL A 46 2.71 3.30 -10.57
CA VAL A 46 1.33 3.74 -10.26
C VAL A 46 1.32 4.71 -9.08
N GLU A 47 2.06 4.40 -8.03
CA GLU A 47 2.14 5.21 -6.81
C GLU A 47 2.68 6.62 -7.07
N PHE A 48 3.75 6.72 -7.86
CA PHE A 48 4.46 7.99 -8.11
C PHE A 48 4.06 8.66 -9.44
N GLY A 49 3.37 7.93 -10.32
CA GLY A 49 3.14 8.37 -11.69
C GLY A 49 4.42 8.37 -12.53
N TRP A 50 4.28 8.65 -13.82
CA TRP A 50 5.42 8.80 -14.73
C TRP A 50 5.06 9.62 -15.95
N THR A 51 6.07 10.18 -16.57
CA THR A 51 5.95 10.91 -17.85
C THR A 51 7.09 10.45 -18.74
N GLN A 52 6.78 10.11 -20.00
CA GLN A 52 7.79 9.75 -20.98
C GLN A 52 7.40 10.25 -22.38
N ARG A 53 8.41 10.41 -23.24
CA ARG A 53 8.20 10.72 -24.66
C ARG A 53 8.21 9.42 -25.46
N VAL A 54 7.33 9.35 -26.45
CA VAL A 54 7.25 8.21 -27.37
C VAL A 54 8.52 8.17 -28.19
N THR A 55 9.27 7.07 -28.08
CA THR A 55 10.46 6.81 -28.90
C THR A 55 10.07 6.25 -30.26
N PRO A 56 10.95 6.30 -31.29
CA PRO A 56 10.69 5.67 -32.58
C PRO A 56 10.34 4.18 -32.45
N LYS A 57 11.04 3.44 -31.57
CA LYS A 57 10.75 2.03 -31.31
C LYS A 57 9.34 1.82 -30.74
N GLN A 58 8.92 2.67 -29.82
CA GLN A 58 7.56 2.61 -29.25
C GLN A 58 6.50 2.98 -30.29
N HIS A 59 6.75 4.01 -31.13
CA HIS A 59 5.85 4.38 -32.22
C HIS A 59 5.55 3.19 -33.13
N TYR A 60 6.59 2.49 -33.63
CA TYR A 60 6.42 1.31 -34.45
C TYR A 60 5.72 0.16 -33.71
N ALA A 61 6.07 -0.08 -32.44
CA ALA A 61 5.45 -1.13 -31.65
C ALA A 61 3.95 -0.88 -31.41
N PHE A 62 3.57 0.36 -31.10
CA PHE A 62 2.16 0.73 -30.92
C PHE A 62 1.37 0.62 -32.21
N ALA A 63 1.95 1.06 -33.35
CA ALA A 63 1.32 0.96 -34.65
C ALA A 63 1.13 -0.51 -35.07
N GLN A 64 2.17 -1.34 -34.89
CA GLN A 64 2.16 -2.72 -35.36
C GLN A 64 1.32 -3.65 -34.50
N TRP A 65 1.38 -3.50 -33.17
CA TRP A 65 0.71 -4.44 -32.27
C TRP A 65 -0.71 -4.03 -31.89
N TRP A 66 -0.99 -2.74 -31.92
CA TRP A 66 -2.27 -2.21 -31.43
C TRP A 66 -2.97 -1.28 -32.43
N GLY A 67 -2.41 -1.08 -33.61
CA GLY A 67 -3.00 -0.17 -34.61
C GLY A 67 -3.04 1.28 -34.18
N ILE A 68 -2.27 1.66 -33.14
CA ILE A 68 -2.29 3.00 -32.55
C ILE A 68 -1.12 3.81 -33.09
N ASN A 69 -1.39 4.83 -33.89
CA ASN A 69 -0.38 5.70 -34.46
C ASN A 69 -0.07 6.89 -33.54
N LEU A 70 0.79 6.68 -32.53
CA LEU A 70 1.26 7.73 -31.64
C LEU A 70 2.41 8.49 -32.30
N PRO A 71 2.36 9.82 -32.41
CA PRO A 71 3.48 10.60 -32.94
C PRO A 71 4.77 10.40 -32.14
N ILE A 72 5.92 10.33 -32.84
CA ILE A 72 7.24 10.34 -32.17
C ILE A 72 7.36 11.61 -31.36
N ASN A 73 7.90 11.53 -30.15
CA ASN A 73 7.97 12.60 -29.15
C ASN A 73 6.62 13.01 -28.52
N ALA A 74 5.50 12.35 -28.83
CA ALA A 74 4.27 12.55 -28.06
C ALA A 74 4.54 12.25 -26.58
N VAL A 75 3.92 13.00 -25.68
CA VAL A 75 4.10 12.84 -24.23
C VAL A 75 3.03 11.89 -23.71
N LEU A 76 3.47 10.76 -23.15
CA LEU A 76 2.63 9.88 -22.37
C LEU A 76 2.76 10.25 -20.90
N HIS A 77 1.66 10.52 -20.26
CA HIS A 77 1.59 10.86 -18.83
C HIS A 77 0.66 9.91 -18.09
N ASN A 78 1.17 9.30 -17.01
CA ASN A 78 0.37 8.55 -16.08
C ASN A 78 0.34 9.31 -14.75
N PRO A 79 -0.81 9.83 -14.32
CA PRO A 79 -0.88 10.61 -13.09
C PRO A 79 -0.57 9.71 -11.87
N PRO A 80 0.00 10.27 -10.81
CA PRO A 80 0.26 9.54 -9.57
C PRO A 80 -1.05 9.11 -8.91
N ARG A 81 -1.08 7.87 -8.45
CA ARG A 81 -2.17 7.29 -7.66
C ARG A 81 -1.58 6.75 -6.37
N PRO A 82 -1.38 7.60 -5.36
CA PRO A 82 -0.60 7.29 -4.15
C PRO A 82 -1.39 6.39 -3.19
N PHE A 83 -1.69 5.15 -3.60
CA PHE A 83 -2.50 4.21 -2.83
C PHE A 83 -1.86 3.79 -1.51
N LEU A 84 -0.53 3.66 -1.43
CA LEU A 84 0.18 3.36 -0.18
C LEU A 84 0.24 4.58 0.73
N ARG A 85 0.74 5.71 0.21
CA ARG A 85 0.93 6.93 1.01
C ARG A 85 -0.39 7.51 1.50
N SER A 86 -1.41 7.56 0.66
CA SER A 86 -2.72 8.09 1.05
C SER A 86 -3.37 7.23 2.13
N THR A 87 -3.29 5.90 2.01
CA THR A 87 -3.82 4.98 3.02
C THR A 87 -3.07 5.13 4.33
N LEU A 88 -1.73 5.15 4.30
CA LEU A 88 -0.91 5.37 5.49
C LEU A 88 -1.25 6.70 6.17
N TRP A 89 -1.33 7.78 5.39
CA TRP A 89 -1.65 9.11 5.93
C TRP A 89 -3.00 9.15 6.64
N HIS A 90 -3.99 8.50 6.05
CA HIS A 90 -5.35 8.52 6.60
C HIS A 90 -5.52 7.60 7.81
N TYR A 91 -4.96 6.38 7.77
CA TYR A 91 -5.27 5.34 8.74
C TYR A 91 -4.19 5.09 9.80
N SER A 92 -2.99 5.69 9.70
CA SER A 92 -1.87 5.41 10.61
C SER A 92 -2.21 5.58 12.09
N HIS A 93 -2.96 6.62 12.43
CA HIS A 93 -3.42 6.85 13.81
C HIS A 93 -4.36 5.74 14.29
N THR A 94 -5.31 5.35 13.46
CA THR A 94 -6.27 4.27 13.76
C THR A 94 -5.56 2.95 13.97
N TRP A 95 -4.59 2.61 13.09
CA TRP A 95 -3.77 1.41 13.24
C TRP A 95 -2.96 1.42 14.54
N ALA A 96 -2.37 2.56 14.90
CA ALA A 96 -1.60 2.70 16.13
C ALA A 96 -2.47 2.45 17.36
N VAL A 97 -3.66 3.05 17.43
CA VAL A 97 -4.60 2.88 18.56
C VAL A 97 -5.06 1.42 18.67
N GLN A 98 -5.42 0.80 17.55
CA GLN A 98 -5.84 -0.61 17.53
C GLN A 98 -4.69 -1.55 17.90
N GLY A 99 -3.48 -1.28 17.40
CA GLY A 99 -2.27 -2.04 17.75
C GLY A 99 -1.94 -1.99 19.24
N VAL A 100 -2.04 -0.81 19.86
CA VAL A 100 -1.87 -0.66 21.33
C VAL A 100 -2.91 -1.48 22.09
N ASN A 101 -4.16 -1.48 21.66
CA ASN A 101 -5.20 -2.30 22.28
C ASN A 101 -4.89 -3.80 22.21
N VAL A 102 -4.40 -4.28 21.06
CA VAL A 102 -3.96 -5.66 20.88
C VAL A 102 -2.73 -5.96 21.74
N LEU A 103 -1.76 -5.05 21.80
CA LEU A 103 -0.56 -5.19 22.63
C LEU A 103 -0.91 -5.40 24.11
N ILE A 104 -1.85 -4.62 24.63
CA ILE A 104 -2.31 -4.76 26.02
C ILE A 104 -3.00 -6.11 26.24
N ARG A 105 -3.90 -6.50 25.31
CA ARG A 105 -4.65 -7.77 25.40
C ARG A 105 -3.77 -9.01 25.23
N SER A 106 -2.70 -8.92 24.43
CA SER A 106 -1.74 -10.00 24.20
C SER A 106 -0.65 -10.10 25.27
N ASN A 107 -0.85 -9.48 26.45
CA ASN A 107 0.15 -9.43 27.50
C ASN A 107 1.50 -8.86 27.03
N PHE A 108 1.45 -7.75 26.29
CA PHE A 108 2.60 -7.01 25.76
C PHE A 108 3.46 -7.82 24.79
N ASN A 109 2.82 -8.62 23.95
CA ASN A 109 3.48 -9.29 22.82
C ASN A 109 3.48 -8.37 21.58
N MET A 110 4.65 -7.82 21.27
CA MET A 110 4.82 -6.88 20.15
C MET A 110 4.60 -7.54 18.79
N GLU A 111 5.04 -8.78 18.62
CA GLU A 111 4.86 -9.54 17.37
C GLU A 111 3.38 -9.68 17.02
N THR A 112 2.55 -10.07 18.00
CA THR A 112 1.11 -10.18 17.81
C THR A 112 0.47 -8.83 17.46
N ALA A 113 0.89 -7.74 18.12
CA ALA A 113 0.38 -6.41 17.84
C ALA A 113 0.79 -5.92 16.44
N LEU A 114 2.04 -6.12 16.04
CA LEU A 114 2.54 -5.75 14.72
C LEU A 114 1.93 -6.59 13.61
N ALA A 115 1.73 -7.90 13.82
CA ALA A 115 1.04 -8.76 12.86
C ALA A 115 -0.40 -8.29 12.63
N PHE A 116 -1.11 -7.92 13.69
CA PHE A 116 -2.45 -7.35 13.60
C PHE A 116 -2.45 -6.03 12.81
N ILE A 117 -1.51 -5.10 13.12
CA ILE A 117 -1.36 -3.84 12.36
C ILE A 117 -1.09 -4.15 10.89
N GLY A 118 -0.19 -5.07 10.59
CA GLY A 118 0.15 -5.47 9.22
C GLY A 118 -1.07 -5.97 8.46
N GLN A 119 -1.89 -6.80 9.10
CA GLN A 119 -3.10 -7.34 8.50
C GLN A 119 -4.13 -6.25 8.17
N ILE A 120 -4.47 -5.39 9.13
CA ILE A 120 -5.46 -4.31 8.88
C ILE A 120 -4.94 -3.28 7.88
N ALA A 121 -3.66 -2.92 7.95
CA ALA A 121 -3.05 -2.00 7.00
C ALA A 121 -3.03 -2.58 5.58
N GLY A 122 -2.73 -3.87 5.42
CA GLY A 122 -2.82 -4.56 4.13
C GLY A 122 -4.24 -4.54 3.56
N GLN A 123 -5.25 -4.80 4.38
CA GLN A 123 -6.67 -4.73 3.99
C GLN A 123 -7.08 -3.31 3.56
N ASP A 124 -6.69 -2.28 4.31
CA ASP A 124 -7.02 -0.89 3.99
C ASP A 124 -6.35 -0.44 2.68
N VAL A 125 -5.11 -0.88 2.41
CA VAL A 125 -4.44 -0.66 1.12
C VAL A 125 -5.18 -1.36 -0.02
N GLN A 126 -5.60 -2.61 0.17
CA GLN A 126 -6.40 -3.34 -0.81
C GLN A 126 -7.75 -2.65 -1.07
N CYS A 127 -8.42 -2.16 -0.02
CA CYS A 127 -9.66 -1.38 -0.15
C CYS A 127 -9.43 -0.07 -0.92
N THR A 128 -8.32 0.64 -0.68
CA THR A 128 -7.96 1.85 -1.40
C THR A 128 -7.72 1.58 -2.89
N ILE A 129 -7.02 0.49 -3.23
CA ILE A 129 -6.82 0.06 -4.61
C ILE A 129 -8.16 -0.29 -5.27
N ALA A 130 -8.97 -1.12 -4.64
CA ALA A 130 -10.26 -1.56 -5.17
C ALA A 130 -11.26 -0.41 -5.31
N GLY A 131 -11.25 0.53 -4.36
CA GLY A 131 -12.11 1.71 -4.36
C GLY A 131 -11.66 2.81 -5.33
N GLY A 132 -10.41 2.77 -5.80
CA GLY A 132 -9.83 3.83 -6.63
C GLY A 132 -9.54 5.10 -5.84
N GLY A 133 -9.23 4.99 -4.56
CA GLY A 133 -8.92 6.08 -3.64
C GLY A 133 -9.32 5.78 -2.20
N VAL A 134 -8.95 6.64 -1.26
CA VAL A 134 -9.32 6.51 0.16
C VAL A 134 -10.74 7.02 0.35
N GLN A 135 -11.72 6.13 0.26
CA GLN A 135 -13.14 6.47 0.28
C GLN A 135 -13.54 7.18 1.58
N ALA A 136 -13.00 6.75 2.71
CA ALA A 136 -13.26 7.37 4.01
C ALA A 136 -12.79 8.83 4.11
N ALA A 137 -11.81 9.22 3.27
CA ALA A 137 -11.33 10.61 3.15
C ALA A 137 -12.01 11.39 2.01
N GLY A 138 -12.96 10.78 1.28
CA GLY A 138 -13.54 11.37 0.07
C GLY A 138 -12.53 11.53 -1.06
N GLN A 139 -11.39 10.84 -1.01
CA GLN A 139 -10.35 10.91 -2.03
C GLN A 139 -10.62 9.91 -3.14
N SER A 140 -10.52 10.38 -4.39
CA SER A 140 -10.61 9.57 -5.61
C SER A 140 -9.36 9.78 -6.44
N PHE A 141 -8.83 8.71 -7.03
CA PHE A 141 -7.71 8.79 -7.97
C PHE A 141 -8.21 9.05 -9.39
N ASP A 142 -7.33 9.65 -10.22
CA ASP A 142 -7.64 9.87 -11.61
C ASP A 142 -8.04 8.58 -12.32
N LEU A 143 -9.11 8.66 -13.09
CA LEU A 143 -9.62 7.55 -13.89
C LEU A 143 -8.58 7.12 -14.94
N ARG A 144 -8.80 5.95 -15.54
CA ARG A 144 -8.00 5.51 -16.69
C ARG A 144 -8.21 6.46 -17.86
N SER A 145 -7.12 6.79 -18.56
CA SER A 145 -7.21 7.56 -19.80
C SER A 145 -7.90 6.76 -20.89
N GLU A 146 -8.55 7.46 -21.84
CA GLU A 146 -9.16 6.85 -23.03
C GLU A 146 -8.15 5.99 -23.80
N PHE A 147 -6.89 6.45 -23.88
CA PHE A 147 -5.81 5.67 -24.48
C PHE A 147 -5.62 4.31 -23.78
N THR A 148 -5.59 4.29 -22.46
CA THR A 148 -5.46 3.05 -21.70
C THR A 148 -6.67 2.14 -21.91
N MET A 149 -7.87 2.70 -21.92
CA MET A 149 -9.10 1.96 -22.19
C MET A 149 -9.10 1.34 -23.58
N HIS A 150 -8.65 2.09 -24.58
CA HIS A 150 -8.54 1.59 -25.96
C HIS A 150 -7.52 0.45 -26.07
N VAL A 151 -6.32 0.59 -25.51
CA VAL A 151 -5.31 -0.52 -25.49
C VAL A 151 -5.87 -1.77 -24.83
N TYR A 152 -6.62 -1.65 -23.75
CA TYR A 152 -7.20 -2.80 -23.06
C TYR A 152 -8.32 -3.47 -23.87
N SER A 153 -9.16 -2.68 -24.57
CA SER A 153 -10.20 -3.24 -25.45
C SER A 153 -9.62 -4.07 -26.60
N LEU A 154 -8.46 -3.66 -27.15
CA LEU A 154 -7.75 -4.36 -28.21
C LEU A 154 -7.10 -5.68 -27.72
N ARG A 155 -6.72 -5.77 -26.46
CA ARG A 155 -6.15 -6.97 -25.84
C ARG A 155 -7.17 -8.07 -25.54
N GLY A 156 -8.47 -7.79 -25.73
CA GLY A 156 -9.53 -8.74 -25.45
C GLY A 156 -9.78 -8.97 -23.96
N GLY A 157 -9.12 -8.20 -23.08
CA GLY A 157 -9.07 -8.48 -21.65
C GLY A 157 -8.45 -9.85 -21.33
N ASP A 158 -7.84 -9.99 -20.19
CA ASP A 158 -7.29 -11.28 -19.72
C ASP A 158 -8.37 -12.26 -19.18
N GLY A 159 -9.61 -12.10 -19.58
CA GLY A 159 -10.74 -12.90 -19.08
C GLY A 159 -11.28 -12.49 -17.71
N THR A 160 -10.69 -11.50 -17.04
CA THR A 160 -11.13 -11.07 -15.71
C THR A 160 -12.29 -10.05 -15.73
N GLY A 161 -12.81 -9.73 -16.92
CA GLY A 161 -14.05 -8.97 -17.09
C GLY A 161 -13.99 -7.46 -16.81
N ASN A 162 -12.84 -6.91 -16.47
CA ASN A 162 -12.70 -5.52 -16.04
C ASN A 162 -12.22 -4.54 -17.13
N VAL A 163 -12.30 -4.92 -18.41
CA VAL A 163 -11.84 -4.10 -19.54
C VAL A 163 -12.61 -2.78 -19.64
N ASN A 164 -13.89 -2.79 -19.29
CA ASN A 164 -14.80 -1.65 -19.42
C ASN A 164 -14.84 -0.75 -18.16
N THR A 165 -14.06 -1.07 -17.12
CA THR A 165 -14.07 -0.23 -15.92
C THR A 165 -13.08 0.93 -16.07
N THR A 166 -13.56 2.13 -15.80
CA THR A 166 -12.73 3.34 -15.72
C THR A 166 -11.89 3.38 -14.44
N ARG A 167 -12.12 2.46 -13.48
CA ARG A 167 -11.40 2.42 -12.21
C ARG A 167 -9.93 2.12 -12.47
N PRO A 168 -9.01 2.92 -11.90
CA PRO A 168 -7.59 2.64 -12.01
C PRO A 168 -7.20 1.40 -11.21
N MET A 169 -6.05 0.81 -11.55
CA MET A 169 -5.33 -0.22 -10.76
C MET A 169 -5.97 -1.63 -10.69
N VAL A 170 -7.20 -1.84 -11.14
CA VAL A 170 -7.90 -3.13 -11.04
C VAL A 170 -8.14 -3.72 -12.43
N LEU A 171 -7.09 -4.11 -13.15
CA LEU A 171 -7.24 -4.83 -14.42
C LEU A 171 -7.27 -6.35 -14.18
N THR A 172 -6.17 -6.90 -13.67
CA THR A 172 -6.00 -8.35 -13.41
C THR A 172 -6.19 -8.70 -11.94
N GLY A 173 -6.30 -7.70 -11.07
CA GLY A 173 -6.26 -7.90 -9.62
C GLY A 173 -4.87 -8.29 -9.08
N LYS A 174 -3.86 -8.52 -9.94
CA LYS A 174 -2.54 -8.98 -9.51
C LYS A 174 -1.94 -8.07 -8.45
N MET A 175 -1.94 -6.74 -8.67
CA MET A 175 -1.42 -5.78 -7.71
C MET A 175 -2.19 -5.80 -6.38
N LEU A 176 -3.51 -5.94 -6.43
CA LEU A 176 -4.38 -6.04 -5.26
C LEU A 176 -4.02 -7.27 -4.41
N HIS A 177 -3.86 -8.43 -5.04
CA HIS A 177 -3.58 -9.69 -4.37
C HIS A 177 -2.11 -9.83 -3.94
N SER A 178 -1.21 -9.00 -4.48
CA SER A 178 0.21 -8.97 -4.09
C SER A 178 0.49 -8.14 -2.84
N ILE A 179 -0.51 -7.41 -2.31
CA ILE A 179 -0.35 -6.69 -1.05
C ILE A 179 -0.27 -7.70 0.09
N THR A 180 0.84 -7.68 0.80
CA THR A 180 1.12 -8.54 1.94
C THR A 180 1.80 -7.76 3.06
N TYR A 181 2.02 -8.40 4.19
CA TYR A 181 2.80 -7.83 5.29
C TYR A 181 3.81 -8.85 5.84
N ARG A 182 4.85 -8.33 6.46
CA ARG A 182 5.84 -9.12 7.17
C ARG A 182 6.30 -8.39 8.43
N VAL A 183 6.39 -9.14 9.53
CA VAL A 183 6.99 -8.65 10.77
C VAL A 183 8.46 -9.07 10.78
N ASP A 184 9.35 -8.11 10.86
CA ASP A 184 10.80 -8.33 10.90
C ASP A 184 11.34 -7.91 12.27
N ARG A 185 12.46 -8.53 12.66
CA ARG A 185 13.31 -8.09 13.77
C ARG A 185 14.61 -7.58 13.17
N ASN A 186 14.98 -6.34 13.46
CA ASN A 186 16.24 -5.73 13.01
C ASN A 186 17.43 -6.25 13.82
#